data_61ac1842d36995db52b3050915a44f99
#
_entry.id   61ac1842d36995db52b3050915a44f99
#
_cell.length_a   1.000
_cell.length_b   1.000
_cell.length_c   1.000
_cell.angle_alpha   90.00
_cell.angle_beta   90.00
_cell.angle_gamma   90.00
#
_symmetry.space_group_name_H-M   'P 1'
#
loop_
_entity.id
_entity.type
_entity.pdbx_description
1 polymer ?
#
loop_
_entity_poly.entity_id
_entity_poly.type
_entity_poly.pdbx_seq_one_letter_code
_entity_poly.pdbx_strand_id
1 'polypeptide(L)'
;DLPPRELKCSTSNGDFNAKVAYVSEYPVSGDSSYYGSGNPNASYYEYTATIEDSSVKVSDDDWLTVMLAGNVVSNGIVLDRAFVRTENGVSYVYKDDNGVLKKQILKVGGNVNSGYSVLVTGGITREDKIAFPYGDDVADGVKTKEVSADEMYGY
;
A
#
# COMPACT_ATOMS: atom_id res chain seq x y z
N ASP A 1 -16.36 15.35 -5.61
CA ASP A 1 -15.94 15.74 -4.25
C ASP A 1 -15.50 14.50 -3.50
N LEU A 2 -14.21 14.42 -3.17
CA LEU A 2 -13.73 13.37 -2.26
C LEU A 2 -14.25 13.70 -0.85
N PRO A 3 -14.77 12.71 -0.10
CA PRO A 3 -15.22 12.98 1.26
C PRO A 3 -14.03 13.46 2.11
N PRO A 4 -14.27 14.35 3.09
CA PRO A 4 -13.23 14.81 3.98
C PRO A 4 -12.58 13.62 4.65
N ARG A 5 -11.26 13.45 4.44
CA ARG A 5 -10.50 12.36 5.03
C ARG A 5 -10.00 12.80 6.39
N GLU A 6 -10.28 12.01 7.40
CA GLU A 6 -9.71 12.17 8.72
C GLU A 6 -8.29 11.61 8.75
N LEU A 7 -7.40 12.37 9.34
CA LEU A 7 -6.03 11.98 9.62
C LEU A 7 -5.90 11.75 11.13
N LYS A 8 -5.28 10.67 11.52
CA LYS A 8 -4.77 10.49 12.88
C LYS A 8 -3.33 10.96 12.92
N CYS A 9 -3.07 11.91 13.76
CA CYS A 9 -1.76 12.54 13.90
C CYS A 9 -1.19 12.25 15.28
N SER A 10 0.12 12.04 15.35
CA SER A 10 0.84 11.82 16.60
C SER A 10 2.11 12.67 16.61
N THR A 11 2.37 13.34 17.73
CA THR A 11 3.61 14.05 18.03
C THR A 11 4.17 13.58 19.36
N SER A 12 5.33 14.10 19.76
CA SER A 12 5.89 13.90 21.11
C SER A 12 4.96 14.41 22.22
N ASN A 13 4.04 15.32 21.89
CA ASN A 13 3.13 15.97 22.83
C ASN A 13 1.74 15.28 22.92
N GLY A 14 1.50 14.28 22.08
CA GLY A 14 0.27 13.50 22.09
C GLY A 14 -0.35 13.28 20.71
N ASP A 15 -1.51 12.61 20.73
CA ASP A 15 -2.28 12.25 19.54
C ASP A 15 -3.44 13.23 19.34
N PHE A 16 -3.75 13.53 18.08
CA PHE A 16 -4.87 14.37 17.70
C PHE A 16 -5.40 13.99 16.32
N ASN A 17 -6.58 14.51 15.98
CA ASN A 17 -7.17 14.34 14.66
C ASN A 17 -7.04 15.62 13.83
N ALA A 18 -6.84 15.46 12.53
CA ALA A 18 -6.90 16.53 11.57
C ALA A 18 -7.82 16.15 10.41
N LYS A 19 -8.37 17.13 9.71
CA LYS A 19 -9.19 16.92 8.51
C LYS A 19 -8.49 17.48 7.30
N VAL A 20 -8.46 16.71 6.22
CA VAL A 20 -7.96 17.19 4.93
C VAL A 20 -8.93 18.26 4.41
N ALA A 21 -8.44 19.50 4.30
CA ALA A 21 -9.20 20.63 3.81
C ALA A 21 -9.08 20.80 2.30
N TYR A 22 -7.91 20.46 1.75
CA TYR A 22 -7.62 20.63 0.32
C TYR A 22 -6.64 19.55 -0.15
N VAL A 23 -6.82 19.08 -1.36
CA VAL A 23 -5.87 18.22 -2.08
C VAL A 23 -5.66 18.85 -3.45
N SER A 24 -4.41 19.00 -3.89
CA SER A 24 -4.07 19.48 -5.20
C SER A 24 -4.69 18.63 -6.31
N GLU A 25 -5.21 19.25 -7.34
CA GLU A 25 -5.71 18.56 -8.54
C GLU A 25 -4.57 18.05 -9.43
N TYR A 26 -3.37 18.61 -9.27
CA TYR A 26 -2.20 18.28 -10.06
C TYR A 26 -1.13 17.63 -9.19
N PRO A 27 -0.44 16.60 -9.72
CA PRO A 27 0.67 16.01 -9.02
C PRO A 27 1.83 17.00 -8.90
N VAL A 28 2.59 16.87 -7.83
CA VAL A 28 3.85 17.60 -7.64
C VAL A 28 4.84 17.11 -8.70
N SER A 29 5.48 18.02 -9.43
CA SER A 29 6.53 17.66 -10.37
C SER A 29 7.70 17.04 -9.62
N GLY A 30 8.17 15.87 -10.10
CA GLY A 30 9.10 14.97 -9.39
C GLY A 30 10.50 15.49 -9.13
N ASP A 31 10.75 16.79 -9.29
CA ASP A 31 12.06 17.42 -9.11
C ASP A 31 12.21 18.15 -7.76
N SER A 32 11.23 18.00 -6.86
CA SER A 32 11.36 18.54 -5.52
C SER A 32 12.19 17.59 -4.66
N SER A 33 13.41 18.00 -4.33
CA SER A 33 14.34 17.34 -3.40
C SER A 33 13.74 17.05 -2.00
N TYR A 34 12.53 17.48 -1.75
CA TYR A 34 11.78 17.28 -0.51
C TYR A 34 11.22 15.86 -0.35
N TYR A 35 11.00 15.14 -1.47
CA TYR A 35 10.33 13.84 -1.45
C TYR A 35 11.26 12.65 -1.64
N GLY A 36 12.56 12.87 -1.64
CA GLY A 36 13.54 11.79 -1.85
C GLY A 36 13.40 11.10 -3.21
N SER A 37 14.07 9.98 -3.39
CA SER A 37 13.86 9.09 -4.55
C SER A 37 12.55 8.30 -4.33
N GLY A 38 11.41 8.96 -4.49
CA GLY A 38 10.09 8.33 -4.34
C GLY A 38 9.86 7.21 -5.36
N ASN A 39 8.83 6.43 -5.13
CA ASN A 39 8.44 5.38 -6.07
C ASN A 39 8.09 6.00 -7.44
N PRO A 40 8.82 5.69 -8.53
CA PRO A 40 8.58 6.27 -9.85
C PRO A 40 7.21 5.91 -10.44
N ASN A 41 6.53 4.92 -9.85
CA ASN A 41 5.19 4.50 -10.24
C ASN A 41 4.07 5.15 -9.40
N ALA A 42 4.41 6.10 -8.52
CA ALA A 42 3.44 6.82 -7.69
C ALA A 42 3.44 8.32 -8.06
N SER A 43 2.25 8.90 -8.12
CA SER A 43 2.08 10.36 -8.21
C SER A 43 1.84 10.92 -6.82
N TYR A 44 2.48 12.03 -6.51
CA TYR A 44 2.39 12.72 -5.22
C TYR A 44 1.56 13.98 -5.39
N TYR A 45 0.67 14.24 -4.44
CA TYR A 45 -0.23 15.40 -4.45
C TYR A 45 -0.07 16.15 -3.13
N GLU A 46 0.05 17.46 -3.22
CA GLU A 46 0.02 18.30 -2.02
C GLU A 46 -1.37 18.29 -1.40
N TYR A 47 -1.43 18.32 -0.09
CA TYR A 47 -2.67 18.51 0.63
C TYR A 47 -2.48 19.43 1.82
N THR A 48 -3.56 20.09 2.23
CA THR A 48 -3.64 20.87 3.46
C THR A 48 -4.63 20.20 4.40
N ALA A 49 -4.25 20.05 5.65
CA ALA A 49 -5.13 19.58 6.70
C ALA A 49 -5.27 20.60 7.82
N THR A 50 -6.44 20.64 8.45
CA THR A 50 -6.74 21.54 9.57
C THR A 50 -6.92 20.72 10.84
N ILE A 51 -6.39 21.25 11.94
CA ILE A 51 -6.59 20.73 13.30
C ILE A 51 -7.79 21.44 13.88
N GLU A 52 -8.85 20.70 14.23
CA GLU A 52 -10.09 21.29 14.76
C GLU A 52 -9.97 21.56 16.27
N ASP A 53 -9.12 20.82 16.98
CA ASP A 53 -8.91 21.00 18.41
C ASP A 53 -7.89 22.12 18.68
N SER A 54 -8.39 23.25 19.14
CA SER A 54 -7.57 24.44 19.45
C SER A 54 -6.63 24.25 20.66
N SER A 55 -6.77 23.19 21.42
CA SER A 55 -5.86 22.84 22.53
C SER A 55 -4.55 22.19 22.04
N VAL A 56 -4.57 21.65 20.83
CA VAL A 56 -3.40 21.03 20.19
C VAL A 56 -2.44 22.12 19.75
N LYS A 57 -1.21 22.03 20.22
CA LYS A 57 -0.11 22.92 19.82
C LYS A 57 0.91 22.12 19.05
N VAL A 58 1.10 22.48 17.80
CA VAL A 58 2.11 21.92 16.92
C VAL A 58 3.07 23.04 16.53
N SER A 59 4.36 22.78 16.58
CA SER A 59 5.42 23.68 16.19
C SER A 59 6.05 23.22 14.87
N ASP A 60 6.68 24.14 14.14
CA ASP A 60 7.36 23.84 12.88
C ASP A 60 8.51 22.84 13.03
N ASP A 61 9.03 22.68 14.24
CA ASP A 61 10.12 21.75 14.58
C ASP A 61 9.60 20.38 15.10
N ASP A 62 8.29 20.20 15.21
CA ASP A 62 7.73 18.94 15.73
C ASP A 62 7.75 17.84 14.65
N TRP A 63 8.19 16.65 15.06
CA TRP A 63 7.99 15.43 14.24
C TRP A 63 6.54 14.99 14.30
N LEU A 64 5.91 14.98 13.14
CA LEU A 64 4.52 14.60 12.98
C LEU A 64 4.41 13.27 12.24
N THR A 65 3.85 12.26 12.91
CA THR A 65 3.42 11.04 12.26
C THR A 65 1.96 11.19 11.85
N VAL A 66 1.67 11.02 10.55
CA VAL A 66 0.34 11.14 10.00
C VAL A 66 -0.13 9.78 9.49
N MET A 67 -1.27 9.33 9.98
CA MET A 67 -1.95 8.14 9.51
C MET A 67 -3.28 8.53 8.87
N LEU A 68 -3.50 8.11 7.64
CA LEU A 68 -4.81 8.21 7.02
C LEU A 68 -5.76 7.27 7.77
N ALA A 69 -6.77 7.85 8.42
CA ALA A 69 -7.93 7.09 8.85
C ALA A 69 -8.72 6.72 7.58
N GLY A 70 -8.22 5.75 6.84
CA GLY A 70 -8.99 5.15 5.75
C GLY A 70 -10.17 4.39 6.35
N ASN A 71 -11.28 4.34 5.63
CA ASN A 71 -12.22 3.25 5.83
C ASN A 71 -11.40 1.98 5.65
N VAL A 72 -10.99 1.38 6.74
CA VAL A 72 -10.41 0.04 6.71
C VAL A 72 -11.50 -0.80 6.08
N VAL A 73 -11.31 -1.20 4.83
CA VAL A 73 -12.09 -2.30 4.28
C VAL A 73 -11.71 -3.46 5.18
N SER A 74 -12.58 -3.76 6.13
CA SER A 74 -12.28 -4.64 7.28
C SER A 74 -11.83 -6.05 6.88
N ASN A 75 -11.84 -6.36 5.60
CA ASN A 75 -11.49 -7.65 5.01
C ASN A 75 -10.41 -7.53 3.90
N GLY A 76 -9.73 -6.40 3.77
CA GLY A 76 -8.64 -6.27 2.80
C GLY A 76 -7.36 -6.96 3.29
N ILE A 77 -6.61 -7.51 2.34
CA ILE A 77 -5.27 -8.06 2.55
C ILE A 77 -4.28 -7.08 1.95
N VAL A 78 -3.31 -6.63 2.75
CA VAL A 78 -2.19 -5.84 2.24
C VAL A 78 -1.11 -6.83 1.80
N LEU A 79 -0.80 -6.81 0.51
CA LEU A 79 0.19 -7.67 -0.09
C LEU A 79 1.34 -6.81 -0.63
N ASP A 80 2.57 -7.27 -0.44
CA ASP A 80 3.72 -6.62 -1.05
C ASP A 80 3.57 -6.64 -2.58
N ARG A 81 3.84 -5.50 -3.22
CA ARG A 81 3.70 -5.35 -4.66
C ARG A 81 4.58 -6.31 -5.45
N ALA A 82 5.69 -6.76 -4.87
CA ALA A 82 6.57 -7.76 -5.48
C ALA A 82 5.86 -9.09 -5.78
N PHE A 83 4.80 -9.42 -5.06
CA PHE A 83 4.00 -10.63 -5.31
C PHE A 83 2.89 -10.44 -6.35
N VAL A 84 2.59 -9.19 -6.73
CA VAL A 84 1.47 -8.87 -7.63
C VAL A 84 1.98 -8.53 -9.01
N ARG A 85 1.51 -9.24 -10.02
CA ARG A 85 1.72 -8.91 -11.44
C ARG A 85 0.50 -8.22 -12.01
N THR A 86 0.74 -7.34 -12.96
CA THR A 86 -0.32 -6.67 -13.72
C THR A 86 -0.04 -6.85 -15.21
N GLU A 87 -1.01 -7.39 -15.92
CA GLU A 87 -0.93 -7.63 -17.35
C GLU A 87 -2.25 -7.17 -17.99
N ASN A 88 -2.17 -6.31 -18.99
CA ASN A 88 -3.34 -5.71 -19.66
C ASN A 88 -4.35 -5.07 -18.68
N GLY A 89 -3.88 -4.44 -17.61
CA GLY A 89 -4.72 -3.82 -16.58
C GLY A 89 -5.35 -4.79 -15.58
N VAL A 90 -5.07 -6.09 -15.69
CA VAL A 90 -5.56 -7.12 -14.77
C VAL A 90 -4.45 -7.50 -13.79
N SER A 91 -4.71 -7.31 -12.50
CA SER A 91 -3.79 -7.71 -11.44
C SER A 91 -4.03 -9.17 -11.03
N TYR A 92 -2.95 -9.91 -10.80
CA TYR A 92 -2.99 -11.30 -10.40
C TYR A 92 -1.78 -11.70 -9.56
N VAL A 93 -1.91 -12.82 -8.88
CA VAL A 93 -0.84 -13.54 -8.20
C VAL A 93 -0.78 -14.98 -8.68
N TYR A 94 0.33 -15.65 -8.41
CA TYR A 94 0.36 -17.11 -8.44
C TYR A 94 0.20 -17.63 -7.01
N LYS A 95 -0.72 -18.56 -6.81
CA LYS A 95 -0.93 -19.21 -5.52
C LYS A 95 -0.79 -20.71 -5.63
N ASP A 96 -0.53 -21.36 -4.51
CA ASP A 96 -0.60 -22.81 -4.40
C ASP A 96 -2.06 -23.29 -4.49
N ASP A 97 -2.30 -24.21 -5.40
CA ASP A 97 -3.57 -24.94 -5.50
C ASP A 97 -3.28 -26.45 -5.50
N ASN A 98 -3.27 -27.04 -4.31
CA ASN A 98 -3.00 -28.46 -4.11
C ASN A 98 -1.63 -28.94 -4.64
N GLY A 99 -0.59 -28.16 -4.42
CA GLY A 99 0.79 -28.51 -4.79
C GLY A 99 1.19 -28.10 -6.20
N VAL A 100 0.37 -27.28 -6.86
CA VAL A 100 0.69 -26.66 -8.17
C VAL A 100 0.38 -25.17 -8.17
N LEU A 101 1.14 -24.40 -8.94
CA LEU A 101 0.88 -22.98 -9.12
C LEU A 101 -0.37 -22.78 -9.95
N LYS A 102 -1.17 -21.80 -9.54
CA LYS A 102 -2.35 -21.34 -10.26
C LYS A 102 -2.41 -19.82 -10.28
N LYS A 103 -2.61 -19.27 -11.47
CA LYS A 103 -2.86 -17.84 -11.67
C LYS A 103 -4.20 -17.46 -11.07
N GLN A 104 -4.19 -16.52 -10.11
CA GLN A 104 -5.38 -16.04 -9.41
C GLN A 104 -5.55 -14.54 -9.64
N ILE A 105 -6.66 -14.16 -10.27
CA ILE A 105 -7.01 -12.75 -10.50
C ILE A 105 -7.39 -12.09 -9.18
N LEU A 106 -6.91 -10.87 -8.98
CA LEU A 106 -7.17 -10.06 -7.80
C LEU A 106 -8.17 -8.95 -8.07
N LYS A 107 -8.96 -8.62 -7.05
CA LYS A 107 -9.63 -7.34 -6.94
C LYS A 107 -8.76 -6.41 -6.11
N VAL A 108 -8.26 -5.35 -6.75
CA VAL A 108 -7.34 -4.39 -6.13
C VAL A 108 -8.12 -3.15 -5.72
N GLY A 109 -7.98 -2.74 -4.46
CA GLY A 109 -8.58 -1.52 -3.90
C GLY A 109 -7.69 -0.28 -4.02
N GLY A 110 -6.40 -0.46 -4.32
CA GLY A 110 -5.43 0.62 -4.50
C GLY A 110 -4.04 0.27 -4.00
N ASN A 111 -3.12 1.19 -4.20
CA ASN A 111 -1.77 1.11 -3.65
C ASN A 111 -1.75 1.71 -2.24
N VAL A 112 -0.97 1.11 -1.35
CA VAL A 112 -0.71 1.56 0.02
C VAL A 112 0.79 1.57 0.29
N ASN A 113 1.21 2.13 1.41
CA ASN A 113 2.63 2.23 1.78
C ASN A 113 3.47 2.85 0.66
N SER A 114 3.07 4.03 0.17
CA SER A 114 3.76 4.76 -0.92
C SER A 114 3.93 3.92 -2.20
N GLY A 115 3.01 3.00 -2.46
CA GLY A 115 3.01 2.15 -3.64
C GLY A 115 3.85 0.86 -3.51
N TYR A 116 4.48 0.60 -2.36
CA TYR A 116 5.20 -0.65 -2.11
C TYR A 116 4.28 -1.83 -1.82
N SER A 117 3.05 -1.56 -1.46
CA SER A 117 2.05 -2.58 -1.18
C SER A 117 0.75 -2.31 -1.94
N VAL A 118 -0.03 -3.35 -2.10
CA VAL A 118 -1.32 -3.34 -2.79
C VAL A 118 -2.40 -3.79 -1.80
N LEU A 119 -3.49 -3.03 -1.69
CA LEU A 119 -4.67 -3.44 -0.97
C LEU A 119 -5.49 -4.37 -1.85
N VAL A 120 -5.57 -5.63 -1.48
CA VAL A 120 -6.38 -6.65 -2.17
C VAL A 120 -7.70 -6.79 -1.44
N THR A 121 -8.80 -6.56 -2.16
CA THR A 121 -10.17 -6.62 -1.64
C THR A 121 -10.91 -7.89 -2.02
N GLY A 122 -10.28 -8.75 -2.81
CA GLY A 122 -10.84 -10.05 -3.18
C GLY A 122 -9.93 -10.83 -4.14
N GLY A 123 -10.23 -12.10 -4.29
CA GLY A 123 -9.49 -13.05 -5.12
C GLY A 123 -8.56 -13.98 -4.32
N ILE A 124 -8.16 -13.59 -3.11
CA ILE A 124 -7.38 -14.40 -2.19
C ILE A 124 -7.92 -14.30 -0.77
N THR A 125 -7.52 -15.24 0.06
CA THR A 125 -7.76 -15.30 1.51
C THR A 125 -6.43 -15.26 2.27
N ARG A 126 -6.49 -15.17 3.60
CA ARG A 126 -5.28 -15.15 4.43
C ARG A 126 -4.59 -16.51 4.53
N GLU A 127 -5.29 -17.57 4.18
CA GLU A 127 -4.82 -18.96 4.17
C GLU A 127 -4.13 -19.33 2.85
N ASP A 128 -4.32 -18.53 1.79
CA ASP A 128 -3.69 -18.81 0.50
C ASP A 128 -2.15 -18.61 0.60
N LYS A 129 -1.40 -19.57 0.11
CA LYS A 129 0.05 -19.48 -0.05
C LYS A 129 0.38 -18.87 -1.39
N ILE A 130 1.08 -17.75 -1.38
CA ILE A 130 1.38 -16.95 -2.56
C ILE A 130 2.83 -17.19 -2.97
N ALA A 131 3.06 -17.43 -4.26
CA ALA A 131 4.38 -17.59 -4.81
C ALA A 131 4.99 -16.26 -5.27
N PHE A 132 6.31 -16.16 -5.20
CA PHE A 132 7.04 -15.05 -5.80
C PHE A 132 7.00 -15.19 -7.33
N PRO A 133 6.51 -14.17 -8.08
CA PRO A 133 6.07 -14.38 -9.46
C PRO A 133 7.16 -14.19 -10.54
N TYR A 134 8.42 -14.04 -10.16
CA TYR A 134 9.50 -13.63 -11.09
C TYR A 134 10.57 -14.71 -11.37
N GLY A 135 10.28 -15.96 -11.05
CA GLY A 135 11.16 -17.08 -11.46
C GLY A 135 10.90 -17.50 -12.91
N ASP A 136 11.92 -18.05 -13.57
CA ASP A 136 11.83 -18.53 -14.97
C ASP A 136 10.80 -19.67 -15.12
N ASP A 137 10.57 -20.40 -14.04
CA ASP A 137 9.65 -21.55 -14.01
C ASP A 137 8.26 -21.20 -13.42
N VAL A 138 7.93 -19.93 -13.24
CA VAL A 138 6.64 -19.52 -12.66
C VAL A 138 5.56 -19.50 -13.73
N ALA A 139 4.79 -20.57 -13.81
CA ALA A 139 3.65 -20.72 -14.70
C ALA A 139 2.55 -21.60 -14.08
N ASP A 140 1.34 -21.51 -14.64
CA ASP A 140 0.24 -22.39 -14.24
C ASP A 140 0.63 -23.87 -14.36
N GLY A 141 0.29 -24.65 -13.34
CA GLY A 141 0.53 -26.09 -13.32
C GLY A 141 1.93 -26.53 -12.87
N VAL A 142 2.84 -25.60 -12.64
CA VAL A 142 4.18 -25.92 -12.09
C VAL A 142 4.04 -26.35 -10.62
N LYS A 143 4.79 -27.39 -10.25
CA LYS A 143 4.77 -27.88 -8.86
C LYS A 143 5.31 -26.83 -7.90
N THR A 144 4.62 -26.67 -6.78
CA THR A 144 5.03 -25.77 -5.71
C THR A 144 5.99 -26.46 -4.74
N LYS A 145 6.88 -25.65 -4.16
CA LYS A 145 7.67 -25.98 -2.97
C LYS A 145 7.51 -24.86 -1.97
N GLU A 146 7.12 -25.18 -0.74
CA GLU A 146 7.10 -24.21 0.33
C GLU A 146 8.54 -23.91 0.78
N VAL A 147 8.86 -22.63 0.86
CA VAL A 147 10.16 -22.12 1.31
C VAL A 147 9.93 -21.07 2.39
N SER A 148 10.88 -20.94 3.31
CA SER A 148 10.87 -19.82 4.27
C SER A 148 11.24 -18.51 3.56
N ALA A 149 10.93 -17.38 4.21
CA ALA A 149 11.33 -16.05 3.70
C ALA A 149 12.86 -15.95 3.57
N ASP A 150 13.62 -16.53 4.50
CA ASP A 150 15.08 -16.53 4.49
C ASP A 150 15.64 -17.31 3.28
N GLU A 151 15.05 -18.48 2.99
CA GLU A 151 15.43 -19.26 1.80
C GLU A 151 15.09 -18.54 0.50
N MET A 152 14.01 -17.76 0.47
CA MET A 152 13.57 -17.00 -0.72
C MET A 152 14.49 -15.82 -1.02
N TYR A 153 15.04 -15.16 0.01
CA TYR A 153 15.92 -14.01 -0.15
C TYR A 153 17.41 -14.35 -0.10
N GLY A 154 17.76 -15.62 0.06
CA GLY A 154 19.15 -16.10 -0.04
C GLY A 154 20.06 -15.70 1.13
N TYR A 155 19.50 -15.60 2.35
CA TYR A 155 20.24 -15.42 3.60
C TYR A 155 20.51 -16.75 4.27
#